data_aa8433dd9d7860b49cfe00a1bead4500
#
_entry.id   aa8433dd9d7860b49cfe00a1bead4500
#
_cell.length_a   1.000
_cell.length_b   1.000
_cell.length_c   1.000
_cell.angle_alpha   90.00
_cell.angle_beta   90.00
_cell.angle_gamma   90.00
#
_symmetry.space_group_name_H-M   'P 1'
#
loop_
_entity.id
_entity.type
_entity.pdbx_description
1 polymer ?
#
loop_
_entity_poly.entity_id
_entity_poly.type
_entity_poly.pdbx_seq_one_letter_code
_entity_poly.pdbx_strand_id
1 'polypeptide(L)'
;MGAFREKAEALGKPLPISISIGVDPAIEIASCFEPPTTPLGFNELSIAGAIRGKAVELAPCVTIDEKCIANAEYVIEGELLVGARVREDQNSNTGKAMPEFPGYTGPCQCRITCYQSKSCYS
;
A
#
# COMPACT_ATOMS: atom_id res chain seq x y z
N MET A 1 -6.71 -3.56 -0.91
CA MET A 1 -6.80 -2.09 -0.72
C MET A 1 -8.03 -1.48 -1.40
N GLY A 2 -8.43 -1.84 -2.62
CA GLY A 2 -9.58 -1.28 -3.33
C GLY A 2 -10.88 -1.24 -2.54
N ALA A 3 -11.29 -2.36 -1.93
CA ALA A 3 -12.53 -2.43 -1.16
C ALA A 3 -12.56 -1.49 0.06
N PHE A 4 -11.44 -1.33 0.76
CA PHE A 4 -11.34 -0.38 1.88
C PHE A 4 -11.47 1.06 1.42
N ARG A 5 -10.85 1.40 0.28
CA ARG A 5 -10.98 2.71 -0.34
C ARG A 5 -12.43 3.01 -0.73
N GLU A 6 -13.10 2.09 -1.40
CA GLU A 6 -14.51 2.24 -1.80
C GLU A 6 -15.43 2.45 -0.60
N LYS A 7 -15.19 1.71 0.49
CA LYS A 7 -15.92 1.88 1.73
C LYS A 7 -15.66 3.24 2.38
N ALA A 8 -14.42 3.70 2.41
CA ALA A 8 -14.06 5.01 2.95
C ALA A 8 -14.67 6.15 2.11
N GLU A 9 -14.63 6.03 0.78
CA GLU A 9 -15.26 6.99 -0.14
C GLU A 9 -16.79 7.04 0.05
N ALA A 10 -17.43 5.91 0.22
CA ALA A 10 -18.89 5.86 0.51
C ALA A 10 -19.23 6.56 1.84
N LEU A 11 -18.31 6.57 2.80
CA LEU A 11 -18.44 7.29 4.07
C LEU A 11 -17.99 8.76 3.99
N GLY A 12 -17.47 9.22 2.84
CA GLY A 12 -16.96 10.58 2.65
C GLY A 12 -15.72 10.89 3.49
N LYS A 13 -14.95 9.87 3.89
CA LYS A 13 -13.78 10.00 4.74
C LYS A 13 -12.50 9.59 4.00
N PRO A 14 -11.38 10.31 4.18
CA PRO A 14 -10.10 9.83 3.67
C PRO A 14 -9.73 8.52 4.39
N LEU A 15 -9.04 7.63 3.66
CA LEU A 15 -8.52 6.37 4.21
C LEU A 15 -7.09 6.59 4.69
N PRO A 16 -6.79 6.46 6.00
CA PRO A 16 -5.41 6.54 6.46
C PRO A 16 -4.61 5.35 5.93
N ILE A 17 -3.36 5.59 5.56
CA ILE A 17 -2.42 4.56 5.11
C ILE A 17 -1.03 4.79 5.69
N SER A 18 -0.32 3.69 5.92
CA SER A 18 1.11 3.69 6.19
C SER A 18 1.85 2.90 5.10
N ILE A 19 2.97 3.42 4.63
CA ILE A 19 3.84 2.78 3.65
C ILE A 19 5.17 2.50 4.35
N SER A 20 5.48 1.23 4.54
CA SER A 20 6.72 0.77 5.16
C SER A 20 7.73 0.43 4.06
N ILE A 21 8.91 1.01 4.12
CA ILE A 21 10.01 0.85 3.15
C ILE A 21 11.20 0.22 3.86
N GLY A 22 11.93 -0.66 3.17
CA GLY A 22 13.06 -1.38 3.76
C GLY A 22 12.59 -2.41 4.78
N VAL A 23 11.63 -3.24 4.41
CA VAL A 23 11.07 -4.31 5.24
C VAL A 23 11.78 -5.64 4.98
N ASP A 24 11.51 -6.64 5.83
CA ASP A 24 12.01 -8.00 5.65
C ASP A 24 11.56 -8.58 4.30
N PRO A 25 12.44 -9.25 3.53
CA PRO A 25 12.09 -9.85 2.23
C PRO A 25 10.87 -10.77 2.27
N ALA A 26 10.61 -11.44 3.37
CA ALA A 26 9.42 -12.27 3.52
C ALA A 26 8.12 -11.44 3.47
N ILE A 27 8.16 -10.20 3.93
CA ILE A 27 7.02 -9.27 3.85
C ILE A 27 6.83 -8.80 2.40
N GLU A 28 7.93 -8.50 1.69
CA GLU A 28 7.86 -8.13 0.27
C GLU A 28 7.29 -9.26 -0.58
N ILE A 29 7.76 -10.48 -0.37
CA ILE A 29 7.22 -11.67 -1.05
C ILE A 29 5.73 -11.85 -0.72
N ALA A 30 5.35 -11.76 0.56
CA ALA A 30 3.97 -11.94 0.98
C ALA A 30 3.03 -10.86 0.39
N SER A 31 3.51 -9.64 0.16
CA SER A 31 2.72 -8.55 -0.44
C SER A 31 2.31 -8.80 -1.89
N CYS A 32 2.98 -9.74 -2.57
CA CYS A 32 2.69 -10.13 -3.95
C CYS A 32 1.63 -11.25 -4.05
N PHE A 33 1.13 -11.78 -2.93
CA PHE A 33 0.10 -12.80 -2.95
C PHE A 33 -1.27 -12.18 -3.25
N GLU A 34 -1.93 -12.67 -4.30
CA GLU A 34 -3.20 -12.16 -4.80
C GLU A 34 -4.24 -13.27 -4.97
N PRO A 35 -5.54 -12.93 -4.98
CA PRO A 35 -6.57 -13.87 -5.46
C PRO A 35 -6.28 -14.29 -6.93
N PRO A 36 -6.53 -15.55 -7.33
CA PRO A 36 -7.23 -16.59 -6.57
C PRO A 36 -6.35 -17.46 -5.68
N THR A 37 -5.04 -17.22 -5.61
CA THR A 37 -4.10 -18.03 -4.84
C THR A 37 -4.22 -17.83 -3.33
N THR A 38 -4.69 -16.64 -2.92
CA THR A 38 -4.93 -16.32 -1.52
C THR A 38 -6.41 -16.17 -1.24
N PRO A 39 -6.99 -16.94 -0.29
CA PRO A 39 -8.40 -16.81 0.06
C PRO A 39 -8.75 -15.40 0.56
N LEU A 40 -9.95 -14.93 0.24
CA LEU A 40 -10.44 -13.63 0.69
C LEU A 40 -10.45 -13.57 2.23
N GLY A 41 -9.89 -12.50 2.78
CA GLY A 41 -9.79 -12.29 4.22
C GLY A 41 -8.54 -12.90 4.85
N PHE A 42 -7.68 -13.53 4.06
CA PHE A 42 -6.38 -13.99 4.56
C PHE A 42 -5.44 -12.80 4.73
N ASN A 43 -4.70 -12.80 5.83
CA ASN A 43 -3.78 -11.69 6.13
C ASN A 43 -2.38 -12.02 5.58
N GLU A 44 -1.88 -11.22 4.67
CA GLU A 44 -0.56 -11.37 4.05
C GLU A 44 0.58 -11.33 5.08
N LEU A 45 0.42 -10.58 6.18
CA LEU A 45 1.38 -10.57 7.27
C LEU A 45 1.48 -11.93 8.00
N SER A 46 0.41 -12.72 7.99
CA SER A 46 0.45 -14.10 8.50
C SER A 46 1.28 -15.00 7.59
N ILE A 47 1.21 -14.80 6.26
CA ILE A 47 2.04 -15.50 5.29
C ILE A 47 3.51 -15.14 5.51
N ALA A 48 3.81 -13.83 5.64
CA ALA A 48 5.17 -13.36 5.95
C ALA A 48 5.71 -13.98 7.24
N GLY A 49 4.88 -14.03 8.28
CA GLY A 49 5.23 -14.67 9.54
C GLY A 49 5.53 -16.15 9.41
N ALA A 50 4.76 -16.87 8.59
CA ALA A 50 5.00 -18.29 8.30
C ALA A 50 6.33 -18.50 7.55
N ILE A 51 6.62 -17.65 6.55
CA ILE A 51 7.88 -17.69 5.79
C ILE A 51 9.08 -17.44 6.72
N ARG A 52 8.98 -16.45 7.60
CA ARG A 52 10.05 -16.09 8.55
C ARG A 52 10.20 -17.08 9.71
N GLY A 53 9.18 -17.87 10.00
CA GLY A 53 9.09 -18.65 11.25
C GLY A 53 8.88 -17.79 12.51
N LYS A 54 8.55 -16.52 12.37
CA LYS A 54 8.32 -15.56 13.46
C LYS A 54 7.25 -14.54 13.04
N ALA A 55 6.35 -14.19 13.94
CA ALA A 55 5.33 -13.18 13.67
C ALA A 55 5.94 -11.84 13.25
N VAL A 56 5.27 -11.13 12.33
CA VAL A 56 5.62 -9.78 11.95
C VAL A 56 5.23 -8.82 13.08
N GLU A 57 6.20 -8.06 13.54
CA GLU A 57 6.00 -7.06 14.59
C GLU A 57 5.43 -5.77 14.00
N LEU A 58 4.40 -5.23 14.64
CA LEU A 58 3.75 -3.98 14.27
C LEU A 58 3.95 -2.94 15.35
N ALA A 59 4.15 -1.69 14.95
CA ALA A 59 4.21 -0.53 15.81
C ALA A 59 3.06 0.46 15.48
N PRO A 60 2.57 1.24 16.43
CA PRO A 60 1.62 2.30 16.14
C PRO A 60 2.28 3.40 15.30
N CYS A 61 1.54 3.95 14.34
CA CYS A 61 1.93 5.15 13.62
C CYS A 61 1.88 6.38 14.55
N VAL A 62 2.57 7.45 14.15
CA VAL A 62 2.69 8.68 14.97
C VAL A 62 1.60 9.70 14.64
N THR A 63 1.27 9.87 13.37
CA THR A 63 0.36 10.92 12.89
C THR A 63 -1.02 10.43 12.47
N ILE A 64 -1.18 9.13 12.32
CA ILE A 64 -2.43 8.48 11.94
C ILE A 64 -2.76 7.35 12.92
N ASP A 65 -4.03 7.04 13.09
CA ASP A 65 -4.49 5.93 13.95
C ASP A 65 -4.45 4.60 13.19
N GLU A 66 -3.23 4.20 12.81
CA GLU A 66 -2.95 2.95 12.10
C GLU A 66 -1.65 2.32 12.63
N LYS A 67 -1.33 1.13 12.12
CA LYS A 67 -0.09 0.42 12.44
C LYS A 67 0.82 0.35 11.22
N CYS A 68 2.13 0.35 11.48
CA CYS A 68 3.17 0.12 10.49
C CYS A 68 4.03 -1.08 10.86
N ILE A 69 4.90 -1.51 9.95
CA ILE A 69 5.89 -2.56 10.23
C ILE A 69 6.95 -2.01 11.17
N ALA A 70 7.12 -2.63 12.36
CA ALA A 70 7.98 -2.11 13.42
C ALA A 70 9.46 -2.00 13.04
N ASN A 71 9.94 -2.89 12.15
CA ASN A 71 11.35 -2.97 11.74
C ASN A 71 11.57 -2.43 10.30
N ALA A 72 10.70 -1.55 9.80
CA ALA A 72 10.91 -0.86 8.54
C ALA A 72 12.01 0.20 8.69
N GLU A 73 12.79 0.43 7.63
CA GLU A 73 13.79 1.51 7.61
C GLU A 73 13.13 2.89 7.57
N TYR A 74 12.05 3.02 6.80
CA TYR A 74 11.26 4.25 6.70
C TYR A 74 9.77 3.93 6.73
N VAL A 75 9.01 4.83 7.33
CA VAL A 75 7.54 4.77 7.31
C VAL A 75 7.00 6.11 6.83
N ILE A 76 6.20 6.06 5.76
CA ILE A 76 5.48 7.22 5.25
C ILE A 76 4.03 7.08 5.70
N GLU A 77 3.55 8.07 6.44
CA GLU A 77 2.17 8.12 6.91
C GLU A 77 1.37 9.14 6.12
N GLY A 78 0.16 8.80 5.73
CA GLY A 78 -0.67 9.67 4.90
C GLY A 78 -2.11 9.23 4.79
N GLU A 79 -2.80 9.78 3.81
CA GLU A 79 -4.23 9.53 3.57
C GLU A 79 -4.51 9.39 2.08
N LEU A 80 -5.37 8.44 1.72
CA LEU A 80 -5.98 8.39 0.40
C LEU A 80 -7.18 9.34 0.37
N LEU A 81 -7.07 10.38 -0.44
CA LEU A 81 -8.09 11.43 -0.51
C LEU A 81 -9.36 10.94 -1.22
N VAL A 82 -10.51 11.37 -0.72
CA VAL A 82 -11.80 11.06 -1.33
C VAL A 82 -11.88 11.69 -2.72
N GLY A 83 -12.25 10.88 -3.73
CA GLY A 83 -12.47 11.36 -5.09
C GLY A 83 -11.23 11.77 -5.87
N ALA A 84 -10.06 11.85 -5.23
CA ALA A 84 -8.82 12.19 -5.92
C ALA A 84 -8.36 11.02 -6.79
N ARG A 85 -8.13 11.30 -8.08
CA ARG A 85 -7.69 10.32 -9.09
C ARG A 85 -6.65 10.95 -9.99
N VAL A 86 -5.61 10.22 -10.30
CA VAL A 86 -4.63 10.55 -11.33
C VAL A 86 -4.57 9.44 -12.37
N ARG A 87 -4.20 9.79 -13.59
CA ARG A 87 -4.04 8.80 -14.65
C ARG A 87 -2.68 8.12 -14.50
N GLU A 88 -2.69 6.81 -14.52
CA GLU A 88 -1.48 5.98 -14.39
C GLU A 88 -0.69 5.92 -15.70
N ASP A 89 -1.39 6.07 -16.81
CA ASP A 89 -0.80 6.07 -18.16
C ASP A 89 -0.08 7.38 -18.54
N GLN A 90 -0.11 8.39 -17.66
CA GLN A 90 0.55 9.68 -17.87
C GLN A 90 1.34 10.09 -16.63
N ASN A 91 2.64 9.82 -16.65
CA ASN A 91 3.53 10.36 -15.64
C ASN A 91 3.71 11.88 -15.87
N SER A 92 3.44 12.67 -14.82
CA SER A 92 3.54 14.13 -14.85
C SER A 92 4.95 14.65 -15.22
N ASN A 93 5.99 13.86 -14.91
CA ASN A 93 7.39 14.26 -15.14
C ASN A 93 7.93 13.79 -16.49
N THR A 94 7.48 12.66 -17.00
CA THR A 94 8.02 12.05 -18.22
C THR A 94 7.02 11.95 -19.37
N GLY A 95 5.74 12.17 -19.13
CA GLY A 95 4.66 11.96 -20.09
C GLY A 95 4.47 10.50 -20.53
N LYS A 96 5.13 9.56 -19.87
CA LYS A 96 5.07 8.12 -20.15
C LYS A 96 4.23 7.40 -19.13
N ALA A 97 3.66 6.25 -19.51
CA ALA A 97 2.99 5.36 -18.58
C ALA A 97 3.97 4.85 -17.51
N MET A 98 3.48 4.71 -16.29
CA MET A 98 4.27 4.10 -15.21
C MET A 98 4.30 2.60 -15.41
N PRO A 99 5.49 1.97 -15.39
CA PRO A 99 5.58 0.52 -15.45
C PRO A 99 5.17 -0.10 -14.10
N GLU A 100 4.53 -1.25 -14.18
CA GLU A 100 4.38 -2.13 -13.03
C GLU A 100 5.74 -2.72 -12.60
N PHE A 101 5.81 -3.24 -11.39
CA PHE A 101 7.01 -3.88 -10.85
C PHE A 101 7.68 -4.89 -11.83
N PRO A 102 6.94 -5.75 -12.57
CA PRO A 102 7.54 -6.65 -13.54
C PRO A 102 8.00 -5.99 -14.86
N GLY A 103 7.80 -4.69 -15.03
CA GLY A 103 8.29 -3.91 -16.17
C GLY A 103 7.32 -3.68 -17.31
N TYR A 104 6.09 -4.19 -17.25
CA TYR A 104 5.05 -3.85 -18.22
C TYR A 104 4.11 -2.78 -17.67
N THR A 105 3.46 -2.04 -18.56
CA THR A 105 2.52 -0.99 -18.21
C THR A 105 1.12 -1.57 -18.05
N GLY A 106 0.40 -1.10 -17.04
CA GLY A 106 -1.01 -1.41 -16.86
C GLY A 106 -1.91 -0.85 -17.97
N PRO A 107 -3.19 -1.20 -18.00
CA PRO A 107 -4.12 -0.72 -19.03
C PRO A 107 -4.27 0.80 -18.97
N CYS A 108 -4.32 1.43 -20.16
CA CYS A 108 -4.27 2.88 -20.37
C CYS A 108 -5.38 3.75 -19.72
N GLN A 109 -6.22 3.20 -18.87
CA GLN A 109 -7.34 3.93 -18.25
C GLN A 109 -7.39 3.84 -16.72
N CYS A 110 -6.38 3.28 -16.09
CA CYS A 110 -6.34 3.22 -14.63
C CYS A 110 -6.15 4.62 -14.03
N ARG A 111 -6.99 4.96 -13.05
CA ARG A 111 -6.83 6.15 -12.23
C ARG A 111 -6.36 5.73 -10.86
N ILE A 112 -5.15 6.13 -10.51
CA ILE A 112 -4.62 5.90 -9.16
C ILE A 112 -5.27 6.89 -8.19
N THR A 113 -5.52 6.46 -6.97
CA THR A 113 -5.93 7.36 -5.89
C THR A 113 -4.74 8.21 -5.47
N CYS A 114 -4.90 9.52 -5.42
CA CYS A 114 -3.86 10.42 -4.91
C CYS A 114 -3.57 10.12 -3.44
N TYR A 115 -2.29 10.16 -3.12
CA TYR A 115 -1.75 10.01 -1.79
C TYR A 115 -1.14 11.34 -1.34
N GLN A 116 -1.46 11.76 -0.12
CA GLN A 116 -0.84 12.91 0.52
C GLN A 116 -0.01 12.43 1.71
N SER A 117 1.29 12.59 1.63
CA SER A 117 2.18 12.27 2.75
C SER A 117 1.98 13.28 3.88
N LYS A 118 1.81 12.78 5.11
CA LYS A 118 1.78 13.62 6.31
C LYS A 118 3.16 13.74 6.94
N SER A 119 3.95 12.66 6.89
CA SER A 119 5.29 12.64 7.46
C SER A 119 6.09 11.44 6.95
N CYS A 120 7.41 11.54 7.08
CA CYS A 120 8.35 10.48 6.82
C CYS A 120 9.29 10.34 8.02
N TYR A 121 9.40 9.14 8.57
CA TYR A 121 10.26 8.82 9.71
C TYR A 121 11.29 7.78 9.29
N SER A 122 12.49 7.94 9.77
CA SER A 122 13.60 6.99 9.61
C SER A 122 13.94 6.32 10.94
#